data_88fdb0f52d357f389aba131b8e965e93
#
_entry.id   88fdb0f52d357f389aba131b8e965e93
#
_cell.length_a   1.000
_cell.length_b   1.000
_cell.length_c   1.000
_cell.angle_alpha   90.00
_cell.angle_beta   90.00
_cell.angle_gamma   90.00
#
_symmetry.space_group_name_H-M   'P 1'
#
loop_
_entity.id
_entity.type
_entity.pdbx_description
1 polymer ?
#
loop_
_entity_poly.entity_id
_entity_poly.type
_entity_poly.pdbx_seq_one_letter_code
_entity_poly.pdbx_strand_id
1 'polypeptide(L)'
;GYTWELIQSESAAGYSTSEITYSYLDPSFQDCYYKLVQYDIDGKNETFGPIHSGCNNQDSYITTHPNPSSESFNLIINDSQFFGETQVEYYDTQGQSVKQDIINLKDGINLFVINASELKQGVYMIRIRNRNHEKVLKHIVH
;
A
#
# COMPACT_ATOMS: atom_id res chain seq x y z
N GLY A 1 -17.56 23.65 9.67
CA GLY A 1 -17.96 22.23 9.53
C GLY A 1 -16.98 21.54 8.60
N TYR A 2 -16.80 20.23 8.80
CA TYR A 2 -15.95 19.43 7.92
C TYR A 2 -16.73 19.14 6.63
N THR A 3 -16.08 19.32 5.48
CA THR A 3 -16.59 18.85 4.20
C THR A 3 -16.08 17.43 3.97
N TRP A 4 -16.98 16.53 3.55
CA TRP A 4 -16.65 15.15 3.24
C TRP A 4 -16.75 14.92 1.74
N GLU A 5 -15.73 14.31 1.17
CA GLU A 5 -15.69 13.92 -0.24
C GLU A 5 -15.64 12.39 -0.33
N LEU A 6 -16.38 11.81 -1.26
CA LEU A 6 -16.33 10.38 -1.53
C LEU A 6 -15.06 10.08 -2.35
N ILE A 7 -14.14 9.31 -1.77
CA ILE A 7 -12.88 8.94 -2.44
C ILE A 7 -12.95 7.55 -3.08
N GLN A 8 -13.75 6.64 -2.53
CA GLN A 8 -13.90 5.27 -3.04
C GLN A 8 -15.24 4.69 -2.62
N SER A 9 -15.80 3.83 -3.48
CA SER A 9 -16.96 3.01 -3.20
C SER A 9 -16.71 1.59 -3.69
N GLU A 10 -16.91 0.61 -2.81
CA GLU A 10 -16.77 -0.81 -3.11
C GLU A 10 -18.09 -1.53 -2.89
N SER A 11 -18.43 -2.46 -3.79
CA SER A 11 -19.60 -3.29 -3.62
C SER A 11 -19.32 -4.38 -2.60
N ALA A 12 -20.09 -4.38 -1.51
CA ALA A 12 -20.01 -5.44 -0.53
C ALA A 12 -20.49 -6.78 -1.14
N ALA A 13 -19.86 -7.88 -0.73
CA ALA A 13 -20.16 -9.22 -1.25
C ALA A 13 -21.53 -9.80 -0.79
N GLY A 14 -22.38 -8.98 -0.17
CA GLY A 14 -23.69 -9.41 0.33
C GLY A 14 -23.55 -10.43 1.46
N TYR A 15 -24.07 -11.64 1.26
CA TYR A 15 -23.93 -12.73 2.23
C TYR A 15 -22.58 -13.44 2.07
N SER A 16 -21.76 -13.40 3.12
CA SER A 16 -20.54 -14.21 3.20
C SER A 16 -20.50 -14.97 4.52
N THR A 17 -20.10 -16.22 4.49
CA THR A 17 -19.85 -17.06 5.68
C THR A 17 -18.41 -16.95 6.18
N SER A 18 -17.56 -16.22 5.45
CA SER A 18 -16.17 -15.95 5.79
C SER A 18 -15.91 -14.44 5.86
N GLU A 19 -14.91 -14.06 6.63
CA GLU A 19 -14.43 -12.69 6.71
C GLU A 19 -13.92 -12.23 5.36
N ILE A 20 -14.35 -11.04 4.94
CA ILE A 20 -13.90 -10.40 3.71
C ILE A 20 -13.21 -9.10 4.10
N THR A 21 -11.97 -8.95 3.68
CA THR A 21 -11.19 -7.73 3.91
C THR A 21 -11.24 -6.84 2.68
N TYR A 22 -11.65 -5.59 2.87
CA TYR A 22 -11.59 -4.54 1.86
C TYR A 22 -10.47 -3.57 2.21
N SER A 23 -9.75 -3.11 1.21
CA SER A 23 -8.67 -2.14 1.40
C SER A 23 -8.67 -1.11 0.29
N TYR A 24 -8.39 0.13 0.64
CA TYR A 24 -8.20 1.22 -0.30
C TYR A 24 -6.98 2.05 0.11
N LEU A 25 -6.18 2.42 -0.88
CA LEU A 25 -5.06 3.32 -0.71
C LEU A 25 -5.42 4.66 -1.34
N ASP A 26 -5.51 5.71 -0.51
CA ASP A 26 -5.69 7.06 -1.02
C ASP A 26 -4.35 7.59 -1.56
N PRO A 27 -4.25 7.87 -2.87
CA PRO A 27 -3.02 8.39 -3.46
C PRO A 27 -2.76 9.86 -3.13
N SER A 28 -3.72 10.57 -2.54
CA SER A 28 -3.55 11.99 -2.19
C SER A 28 -2.57 12.22 -1.03
N PHE A 29 -2.42 11.22 -0.14
CA PHE A 29 -1.53 11.24 1.04
C PHE A 29 -1.59 12.55 1.84
N GLN A 30 -2.77 13.12 1.97
CA GLN A 30 -2.97 14.35 2.73
C GLN A 30 -3.29 14.02 4.19
N ASP A 31 -2.88 14.92 5.07
CA ASP A 31 -3.29 14.88 6.46
C ASP A 31 -4.79 15.20 6.56
N CYS A 32 -5.60 14.16 6.68
CA CYS A 32 -7.06 14.28 6.65
C CYS A 32 -7.73 13.22 7.53
N TYR A 33 -9.03 13.39 7.69
CA TYR A 33 -9.85 12.44 8.40
C TYR A 33 -10.60 11.55 7.40
N TYR A 34 -10.67 10.26 7.70
CA TYR A 34 -11.44 9.29 6.94
C TYR A 34 -12.61 8.76 7.76
N LYS A 35 -13.71 8.51 7.10
CA LYS A 35 -14.83 7.74 7.64
C LYS A 35 -15.28 6.70 6.64
N LEU A 36 -15.69 5.55 7.14
CA LEU A 36 -16.36 4.52 6.35
C LEU A 36 -17.87 4.64 6.56
N VAL A 37 -18.62 4.60 5.48
CA VAL A 37 -20.08 4.49 5.53
C VAL A 37 -20.46 3.18 4.85
N GLN A 38 -21.03 2.27 5.61
CA GLN A 38 -21.55 1.01 5.10
C GLN A 38 -23.05 1.17 4.86
N TYR A 39 -23.51 0.77 3.68
CA TYR A 39 -24.93 0.70 3.34
C TYR A 39 -25.38 -0.74 3.28
N ASP A 40 -26.45 -1.05 3.96
CA ASP A 40 -27.09 -2.36 3.88
C ASP A 40 -28.11 -2.42 2.73
N ILE A 41 -28.49 -3.61 2.33
CA ILE A 41 -29.47 -3.85 1.23
C ILE A 41 -30.82 -3.21 1.53
N ASP A 42 -31.20 -3.08 2.79
CA ASP A 42 -32.44 -2.43 3.23
C ASP A 42 -32.37 -0.88 3.25
N GLY A 43 -31.24 -0.31 2.83
CA GLY A 43 -31.01 1.13 2.77
C GLY A 43 -30.55 1.77 4.08
N LYS A 44 -30.40 0.98 5.15
CA LYS A 44 -29.79 1.46 6.38
C LYS A 44 -28.29 1.68 6.17
N ASN A 45 -27.76 2.63 6.89
CA ASN A 45 -26.31 2.88 6.86
C ASN A 45 -25.73 2.94 8.27
N GLU A 46 -24.49 2.56 8.37
CA GLU A 46 -23.66 2.67 9.57
C GLU A 46 -22.38 3.42 9.23
N THR A 47 -21.97 4.33 10.10
CA THR A 47 -20.77 5.14 9.91
C THR A 47 -19.73 4.79 10.95
N PHE A 48 -18.53 4.49 10.48
CA PHE A 48 -17.34 4.19 11.29
C PHE A 48 -16.32 5.31 11.14
N GLY A 49 -15.76 5.77 12.25
CA GLY A 49 -14.83 6.89 12.29
C GLY A 49 -15.48 8.16 12.83
N PRO A 50 -14.87 9.33 12.62
CA PRO A 50 -13.70 9.59 11.78
C PRO A 50 -12.39 9.07 12.39
N ILE A 51 -11.49 8.63 11.52
CA ILE A 51 -10.12 8.23 11.85
C ILE A 51 -9.18 9.24 11.20
N HIS A 52 -8.24 9.78 11.97
CA HIS A 52 -7.21 10.68 11.46
C HIS A 52 -6.12 9.88 10.76
N SER A 53 -5.72 10.28 9.56
CA SER A 53 -4.69 9.56 8.79
C SER A 53 -3.33 9.59 9.46
N GLY A 54 -3.05 10.62 10.25
CA GLY A 54 -1.77 10.81 10.92
C GLY A 54 -0.58 10.97 9.96
N CYS A 55 -0.84 11.17 8.68
CA CYS A 55 0.19 11.39 7.67
C CYS A 55 0.80 12.77 7.86
N ASN A 56 1.69 12.91 8.82
CA ASN A 56 2.60 14.04 8.83
C ASN A 56 3.52 13.89 7.61
N ASN A 57 3.43 14.83 6.67
CA ASN A 57 4.27 14.89 5.47
C ASN A 57 5.79 14.99 5.76
N GLN A 58 6.19 14.91 7.02
CA GLN A 58 7.58 14.99 7.47
C GLN A 58 8.20 13.64 7.82
N ASP A 59 7.39 12.60 8.01
CA ASP A 59 7.92 11.29 8.35
C ASP A 59 8.27 10.52 7.08
N SER A 60 9.55 10.22 6.91
CA SER A 60 9.99 9.34 5.84
C SER A 60 9.47 7.93 6.12
N TYR A 61 8.84 7.33 5.12
CA TYR A 61 8.37 5.96 5.20
C TYR A 61 8.48 5.25 3.86
N ILE A 62 8.73 3.96 3.93
CA ILE A 62 8.68 3.06 2.80
C ILE A 62 7.83 1.87 3.22
N THR A 63 6.80 1.57 2.43
CA THR A 63 5.84 0.51 2.77
C THR A 63 5.27 -0.18 1.53
N THR A 64 4.65 -1.34 1.73
CA THR A 64 3.90 -2.04 0.70
C THR A 64 2.45 -2.25 1.13
N HIS A 65 1.50 -2.07 0.19
CA HIS A 65 0.09 -2.24 0.48
C HIS A 65 -0.71 -2.75 -0.75
N PRO A 66 -1.63 -3.71 -0.60
CA PRO A 66 -1.86 -4.51 0.59
C PRO A 66 -0.67 -5.43 0.91
N ASN A 67 -0.54 -5.82 2.17
CA ASN A 67 0.41 -6.81 2.63
C ASN A 67 -0.27 -7.66 3.72
N PRO A 68 -0.64 -8.89 3.45
CA PRO A 68 -0.35 -9.70 2.25
C PRO A 68 -1.07 -9.25 0.95
N SER A 69 -0.56 -9.70 -0.20
CA SER A 69 -1.16 -9.48 -1.51
C SER A 69 -1.28 -10.78 -2.32
N SER A 70 -2.18 -10.79 -3.33
CA SER A 70 -2.36 -11.93 -4.24
C SER A 70 -2.01 -11.60 -5.69
N GLU A 71 -2.54 -10.51 -6.23
CA GLU A 71 -2.36 -10.15 -7.64
C GLU A 71 -1.34 -9.03 -7.83
N SER A 72 -1.45 -8.00 -7.01
CA SER A 72 -0.55 -6.85 -7.04
C SER A 72 -0.48 -6.16 -5.69
N PHE A 73 0.54 -5.35 -5.52
CA PHE A 73 0.67 -4.45 -4.38
C PHE A 73 1.33 -3.13 -4.80
N ASN A 74 1.10 -2.10 -4.03
CA ASN A 74 1.75 -0.81 -4.20
C ASN A 74 3.01 -0.76 -3.34
N LEU A 75 4.13 -0.39 -3.93
CA LEU A 75 5.31 0.05 -3.23
C LEU A 75 5.24 1.58 -3.12
N ILE A 76 5.22 2.08 -1.89
CA ILE A 76 5.08 3.50 -1.58
C ILE A 76 6.37 3.96 -0.92
N ILE A 77 6.97 4.98 -1.50
CA ILE A 77 8.24 5.55 -1.05
C ILE A 77 8.05 7.06 -0.84
N ASN A 78 8.16 7.49 0.41
CA ASN A 78 8.23 8.89 0.81
C ASN A 78 9.46 9.06 1.70
N ASP A 79 10.62 9.16 1.07
CA ASP A 79 11.88 9.30 1.79
C ASP A 79 12.87 10.11 0.93
N SER A 80 13.21 11.30 1.41
CA SER A 80 14.09 12.23 0.70
C SER A 80 15.53 11.71 0.51
N GLN A 81 15.91 10.67 1.23
CA GLN A 81 17.20 10.00 1.04
C GLN A 81 17.23 9.15 -0.24
N PHE A 82 16.06 8.76 -0.74
CA PHE A 82 15.90 8.00 -1.97
C PHE A 82 15.42 8.91 -3.09
N PHE A 83 16.31 9.25 -3.98
CA PHE A 83 16.05 10.10 -5.15
C PHE A 83 16.76 9.57 -6.40
N GLY A 84 16.13 9.70 -7.55
CA GLY A 84 16.67 9.26 -8.83
C GLY A 84 16.59 7.75 -9.03
N GLU A 85 17.52 7.22 -9.81
CA GLU A 85 17.54 5.78 -10.12
C GLU A 85 17.76 4.95 -8.87
N THR A 86 16.81 4.04 -8.62
CA THR A 86 16.74 3.21 -7.44
C THR A 86 16.43 1.77 -7.83
N GLN A 87 17.21 0.85 -7.30
CA GLN A 87 17.08 -0.58 -7.53
C GLN A 87 16.14 -1.20 -6.48
N VAL A 88 15.20 -2.02 -6.93
CA VAL A 88 14.30 -2.80 -6.08
C VAL A 88 14.53 -4.27 -6.38
N GLU A 89 14.95 -5.01 -5.37
CA GLU A 89 15.24 -6.44 -5.48
C GLU A 89 14.37 -7.24 -4.53
N TYR A 90 13.87 -8.36 -5.02
CA TYR A 90 12.97 -9.24 -4.28
C TYR A 90 13.70 -10.54 -3.98
N TYR A 91 13.86 -10.85 -2.70
CA TYR A 91 14.52 -12.05 -2.21
C TYR A 91 13.53 -12.99 -1.55
N ASP A 92 13.62 -14.25 -1.85
CA ASP A 92 12.88 -15.30 -1.14
C ASP A 92 13.48 -15.60 0.23
N THR A 93 12.87 -16.53 0.95
CA THR A 93 13.32 -16.93 2.31
C THR A 93 14.68 -17.65 2.31
N GLN A 94 15.18 -18.05 1.15
CA GLN A 94 16.52 -18.67 1.00
C GLN A 94 17.58 -17.63 0.63
N GLY A 95 17.18 -16.36 0.48
CA GLY A 95 18.06 -15.26 0.09
C GLY A 95 18.37 -15.22 -1.40
N GLN A 96 17.60 -15.93 -2.23
CA GLN A 96 17.75 -15.88 -3.67
C GLN A 96 16.99 -14.68 -4.23
N SER A 97 17.64 -13.90 -5.09
CA SER A 97 16.97 -12.84 -5.85
C SER A 97 16.07 -13.45 -6.91
N VAL A 98 14.77 -13.20 -6.80
CA VAL A 98 13.75 -13.77 -7.69
C VAL A 98 13.19 -12.76 -8.68
N LYS A 99 13.33 -11.47 -8.38
CA LYS A 99 12.88 -10.36 -9.24
C LYS A 99 13.73 -9.12 -8.96
N GLN A 100 13.89 -8.29 -9.98
CA GLN A 100 14.57 -7.00 -9.86
C GLN A 100 13.87 -5.98 -10.75
N ASP A 101 13.63 -4.80 -10.21
CA ASP A 101 13.10 -3.64 -10.91
C ASP A 101 14.06 -2.45 -10.74
N ILE A 102 14.06 -1.56 -11.72
CA ILE A 102 14.73 -0.25 -11.62
C ILE A 102 13.65 0.81 -11.73
N ILE A 103 13.56 1.65 -10.72
CA ILE A 103 12.58 2.73 -10.62
C ILE A 103 13.29 4.08 -10.55
N ASN A 104 12.62 5.14 -10.96
CA ASN A 104 13.16 6.50 -10.87
C ASN A 104 12.31 7.30 -9.89
N LEU A 105 12.89 7.63 -8.74
CA LEU A 105 12.22 8.34 -7.66
C LEU A 105 12.32 9.85 -7.85
N LYS A 106 11.21 10.52 -7.60
CA LYS A 106 11.08 11.98 -7.59
C LYS A 106 10.96 12.46 -6.15
N ASP A 107 11.12 13.76 -5.96
CA ASP A 107 10.84 14.38 -4.67
C ASP A 107 9.38 14.17 -4.25
N GLY A 108 9.17 13.91 -2.96
CA GLY A 108 7.86 13.60 -2.39
C GLY A 108 7.47 12.13 -2.46
N ILE A 109 6.18 11.88 -2.56
CA ILE A 109 5.61 10.53 -2.52
C ILE A 109 5.66 9.88 -3.89
N ASN A 110 6.23 8.68 -3.95
CA ASN A 110 6.29 7.84 -5.13
C ASN A 110 5.45 6.58 -4.89
N LEU A 111 4.65 6.20 -5.89
CA LEU A 111 3.80 5.02 -5.85
C LEU A 111 4.04 4.16 -7.09
N PHE A 112 4.39 2.89 -6.89
CA PHE A 112 4.60 1.92 -7.95
C PHE A 112 3.72 0.70 -7.74
N VAL A 113 2.99 0.31 -8.77
CA VAL A 113 2.21 -0.94 -8.77
C VAL A 113 3.13 -2.08 -9.15
N ILE A 114 3.29 -3.04 -8.25
CA ILE A 114 4.10 -4.24 -8.46
C ILE A 114 3.18 -5.42 -8.74
N ASN A 115 3.40 -6.11 -9.85
CA ASN A 115 2.67 -7.33 -10.18
C ASN A 115 3.20 -8.50 -9.32
N ALA A 116 2.37 -9.00 -8.42
CA ALA A 116 2.69 -10.12 -7.54
C ALA A 116 2.43 -11.49 -8.18
N SER A 117 1.69 -11.56 -9.31
CA SER A 117 1.42 -12.82 -9.99
C SER A 117 2.68 -13.48 -10.58
N GLU A 118 3.76 -12.71 -10.73
CA GLU A 118 5.09 -13.21 -11.12
C GLU A 118 5.85 -13.88 -9.96
N LEU A 119 5.40 -13.66 -8.72
CA LEU A 119 6.00 -14.20 -7.52
C LEU A 119 5.20 -15.42 -7.04
N LYS A 120 5.88 -16.45 -6.60
CA LYS A 120 5.21 -17.60 -5.96
C LYS A 120 4.67 -17.18 -4.58
N GLN A 121 3.64 -17.89 -4.12
CA GLN A 121 3.17 -17.71 -2.75
C GLN A 121 4.32 -17.89 -1.75
N GLY A 122 4.49 -16.92 -0.86
CA GLY A 122 5.58 -16.95 0.11
C GLY A 122 5.89 -15.60 0.75
N VAL A 123 6.95 -15.58 1.52
CA VAL A 123 7.47 -14.38 2.17
C VAL A 123 8.67 -13.86 1.39
N TYR A 124 8.69 -12.57 1.14
CA TYR A 124 9.75 -11.90 0.41
C TYR A 124 10.37 -10.78 1.24
N MET A 125 11.66 -10.60 1.08
CA MET A 125 12.37 -9.41 1.53
C MET A 125 12.59 -8.51 0.31
N ILE A 126 12.01 -7.33 0.34
CA ILE A 126 12.15 -6.33 -0.72
C ILE A 126 13.25 -5.36 -0.29
N ARG A 127 14.36 -5.37 -1.01
CA ARG A 127 15.47 -4.46 -0.81
C ARG A 127 15.38 -3.30 -1.79
N ILE A 128 15.34 -2.10 -1.26
CA ILE A 128 15.32 -0.85 -2.03
C ILE A 128 16.67 -0.19 -1.80
N ARG A 129 17.38 0.06 -2.88
CA ARG A 129 18.75 0.59 -2.81
C ARG A 129 19.02 1.64 -3.88
N ASN A 130 19.55 2.78 -3.48
CA ASN A 130 20.21 3.74 -4.34
C ASN A 130 21.72 3.79 -4.01
N ARG A 131 22.43 4.80 -4.53
CA ARG A 131 23.89 4.90 -4.38
C ARG A 131 24.38 4.88 -2.93
N ASN A 132 23.62 5.47 -1.99
CA ASN A 132 24.08 5.75 -0.62
C ASN A 132 23.18 5.16 0.46
N HIS A 133 21.95 4.71 0.11
CA HIS A 133 20.95 4.29 1.08
C HIS A 133 20.35 2.96 0.68
N GLU A 134 20.01 2.19 1.70
CA GLU A 134 19.36 0.88 1.57
C GLU A 134 18.25 0.76 2.61
N LYS A 135 17.12 0.19 2.18
CA LYS A 135 16.00 -0.17 3.04
C LYS A 135 15.48 -1.54 2.67
N VAL A 136 15.10 -2.32 3.68
CA VAL A 136 14.54 -3.66 3.47
C VAL A 136 13.15 -3.73 4.10
N LEU A 137 12.19 -4.27 3.35
CA LEU A 137 10.81 -4.50 3.77
C LEU A 137 10.48 -5.98 3.68
N LYS A 138 9.58 -6.44 4.55
CA LYS A 138 8.94 -7.75 4.44
C LYS A 138 7.63 -7.63 3.70
N HIS A 139 7.40 -8.50 2.71
CA HIS A 139 6.14 -8.61 1.98
C HIS A 139 5.69 -10.06 1.88
N ILE A 140 4.38 -10.30 1.94
CA ILE A 140 3.78 -11.64 1.88
C ILE A 140 2.89 -11.71 0.65
N VAL A 141 3.11 -12.75 -0.18
CA VAL A 141 2.28 -13.09 -1.35
C VAL A 141 1.52 -14.38 -1.07
N HIS A 142 0.22 -14.38 -1.31
CA HIS A 142 -0.64 -15.56 -1.17
C HIS A 142 -1.67 -15.74 -2.27
#